data_5f4ee3299d23875d3c5c1e9a2e403a49
#
_entry.id   5f4ee3299d23875d3c5c1e9a2e403a49
#
_cell.length_a   1.000
_cell.length_b   1.000
_cell.length_c   1.000
_cell.angle_alpha   90.00
_cell.angle_beta   90.00
_cell.angle_gamma   90.00
#
_symmetry.space_group_name_H-M   'P 1'
#
loop_
_entity.id
_entity.type
_entity.pdbx_description
1 polymer ?
#
loop_
_entity_poly.entity_id
_entity_poly.type
_entity_poly.pdbx_seq_one_letter_code
_entity_poly.pdbx_strand_id
1 'polypeptide(L)'
;TGFRWLIMASAVLATTGCAVFSTAALAQTHQPAAAVEFDNARGAVSPSQSAAIMQALERGSGDIDILDKHLANEQAINADSPLVLGNKLTLLQDGPATYAAMFAVMREARDHIHLETYIFADDDVGQQFAELLLAKQAGGVPVSLIYDSVGCLNTPRAFFDRLRAGGIQVLEFNPVNPLVGHLKTWGLNNREHRKQLVGDG
;
A
#
# COMPACT_ATOMS: atom_id res chain seq x y z
N THR A 1 70.67 -7.47 -41.09
CA THR A 1 69.23 -7.68 -41.01
C THR A 1 68.81 -7.59 -39.55
N GLY A 2 68.48 -6.34 -39.12
CA GLY A 2 68.19 -6.05 -37.75
C GLY A 2 66.68 -5.95 -37.56
N PHE A 3 66.18 -6.72 -36.61
CA PHE A 3 64.77 -6.66 -36.17
C PHE A 3 64.67 -5.79 -34.91
N ARG A 4 64.14 -4.56 -35.10
CA ARG A 4 63.90 -3.61 -33.98
C ARG A 4 62.56 -3.92 -33.35
N TRP A 5 62.61 -4.36 -32.12
CA TRP A 5 61.37 -4.47 -31.26
C TRP A 5 60.97 -3.08 -30.79
N LEU A 6 59.79 -2.62 -31.21
CA LEU A 6 59.15 -1.43 -30.68
C LEU A 6 58.33 -1.87 -29.45
N ILE A 7 58.77 -1.43 -28.27
CA ILE A 7 58.02 -1.58 -27.03
C ILE A 7 57.01 -0.43 -26.99
N MET A 8 55.77 -0.73 -27.23
CA MET A 8 54.68 0.21 -26.96
C MET A 8 54.38 0.18 -25.46
N ALA A 9 54.74 1.23 -24.75
CA ALA A 9 54.31 1.48 -23.38
C ALA A 9 52.90 2.06 -23.41
N SER A 10 51.91 1.25 -23.08
CA SER A 10 50.55 1.72 -22.85
C SER A 10 50.46 2.38 -21.48
N ALA A 11 50.42 3.71 -21.46
CA ALA A 11 50.11 4.46 -20.26
C ALA A 11 48.60 4.31 -19.94
N VAL A 12 48.27 3.54 -18.91
CA VAL A 12 46.94 3.50 -18.33
C VAL A 12 46.76 4.77 -17.50
N LEU A 13 46.04 5.76 -18.03
CA LEU A 13 45.57 6.88 -17.24
C LEU A 13 44.42 6.38 -16.35
N ALA A 14 44.71 6.14 -15.08
CA ALA A 14 43.68 5.97 -14.06
C ALA A 14 43.08 7.35 -13.75
N THR A 15 41.97 7.68 -14.41
CA THR A 15 41.17 8.82 -14.02
C THR A 15 40.37 8.45 -12.76
N THR A 16 40.91 8.77 -11.59
CA THR A 16 40.15 8.83 -10.35
C THR A 16 39.18 9.98 -10.46
N GLY A 17 37.99 9.68 -10.98
CA GLY A 17 36.86 10.57 -10.93
C GLY A 17 36.36 10.63 -9.48
N CYS A 18 36.87 11.56 -8.68
CA CYS A 18 36.17 12.01 -7.48
C CYS A 18 34.83 12.61 -7.93
N ALA A 19 33.76 11.84 -7.82
CA ALA A 19 32.43 12.40 -7.89
C ALA A 19 32.28 13.33 -6.67
N VAL A 20 32.55 14.60 -6.86
CA VAL A 20 32.18 15.64 -5.91
C VAL A 20 30.66 15.72 -5.95
N PHE A 21 30.00 15.00 -5.05
CA PHE A 21 28.59 15.24 -4.79
C PHE A 21 28.48 16.67 -4.29
N SER A 22 27.99 17.55 -5.17
CA SER A 22 27.71 18.92 -4.81
C SER A 22 26.64 18.93 -3.72
N THR A 23 27.03 19.22 -2.49
CA THR A 23 26.12 19.46 -1.36
C THR A 23 25.25 20.70 -1.56
N ALA A 24 25.43 21.43 -2.64
CA ALA A 24 24.62 22.60 -3.00
C ALA A 24 23.20 22.23 -3.49
N ALA A 25 22.93 20.97 -3.82
CA ALA A 25 21.58 20.55 -4.28
C ALA A 25 20.58 20.31 -3.11
N LEU A 26 21.02 20.41 -1.86
CA LEU A 26 20.17 20.28 -0.68
C LEU A 26 19.90 21.62 0.05
N ALA A 27 20.22 22.74 -0.57
CA ALA A 27 19.59 23.99 -0.16
C ALA A 27 18.12 23.93 -0.63
N GLN A 28 17.29 23.22 0.13
CA GLN A 28 15.84 23.40 0.04
C GLN A 28 15.58 24.88 0.24
N THR A 29 15.26 25.58 -0.85
CA THR A 29 14.64 26.88 -0.76
C THR A 29 13.45 26.70 0.17
N HIS A 30 13.47 27.38 1.29
CA HIS A 30 12.36 27.43 2.23
C HIS A 30 11.21 28.13 1.50
N GLN A 31 10.49 27.39 0.67
CA GLN A 31 9.17 27.81 0.23
C GLN A 31 8.31 27.81 1.50
N PRO A 32 7.62 28.91 1.81
CA PRO A 32 6.66 28.87 2.90
C PRO A 32 5.75 27.67 2.66
N ALA A 33 5.62 26.81 3.66
CA ALA A 33 4.78 25.64 3.57
C ALA A 33 3.40 26.11 3.09
N ALA A 34 2.89 25.53 2.01
CA ALA A 34 1.55 25.82 1.53
C ALA A 34 0.58 25.59 2.70
N ALA A 35 -0.38 26.47 2.89
CA ALA A 35 -1.36 26.31 3.95
C ALA A 35 -2.04 24.95 3.79
N VAL A 36 -2.08 24.16 4.86
CA VAL A 36 -2.72 22.85 4.86
C VAL A 36 -4.22 23.03 4.70
N GLU A 37 -4.79 22.38 3.70
CA GLU A 37 -6.22 22.39 3.39
C GLU A 37 -6.84 21.04 3.76
N PHE A 38 -8.08 21.05 4.23
CA PHE A 38 -8.82 19.86 4.60
C PHE A 38 -10.12 19.77 3.83
N ASP A 39 -10.54 18.54 3.57
CA ASP A 39 -11.88 18.21 3.08
C ASP A 39 -12.70 17.49 4.15
N ASN A 40 -14.01 17.49 4.02
CA ASN A 40 -14.94 16.68 4.78
C ASN A 40 -15.98 16.06 3.83
N ALA A 41 -16.93 15.29 4.37
CA ALA A 41 -17.97 14.64 3.58
C ALA A 41 -18.83 15.61 2.72
N ARG A 42 -18.73 16.91 2.94
CA ARG A 42 -19.47 17.97 2.20
C ARG A 42 -18.58 18.73 1.21
N GLY A 43 -17.29 18.37 1.11
CA GLY A 43 -16.30 19.03 0.27
C GLY A 43 -15.29 19.86 1.06
N ALA A 44 -14.63 20.81 0.39
CA ALA A 44 -13.53 21.59 0.94
C ALA A 44 -13.94 22.40 2.19
N VAL A 45 -13.08 22.33 3.19
CA VAL A 45 -13.19 23.12 4.43
C VAL A 45 -12.64 24.53 4.18
N SER A 46 -13.27 25.56 4.73
CA SER A 46 -12.79 26.92 4.54
C SER A 46 -11.35 27.11 5.09
N PRO A 47 -10.55 28.02 4.50
CA PRO A 47 -9.19 28.29 4.97
C PRO A 47 -9.10 28.64 6.46
N SER A 48 -10.10 29.40 6.97
CA SER A 48 -10.16 29.77 8.39
C SER A 48 -10.44 28.57 9.31
N GLN A 49 -11.25 27.62 8.86
CA GLN A 49 -11.51 26.38 9.58
C GLN A 49 -10.29 25.45 9.51
N SER A 50 -9.63 25.33 8.37
CA SER A 50 -8.38 24.57 8.22
C SER A 50 -7.30 25.11 9.16
N ALA A 51 -7.13 26.43 9.24
CA ALA A 51 -6.22 27.05 10.20
C ALA A 51 -6.58 26.76 11.66
N ALA A 52 -7.87 26.79 12.01
CA ALA A 52 -8.32 26.45 13.36
C ALA A 52 -8.07 24.97 13.72
N ILE A 53 -8.21 24.06 12.75
CA ILE A 53 -7.89 22.63 12.92
C ILE A 53 -6.40 22.46 13.15
N MET A 54 -5.53 23.08 12.35
CA MET A 54 -4.08 23.04 12.54
C MET A 54 -3.68 23.55 13.93
N GLN A 55 -4.20 24.68 14.37
CA GLN A 55 -3.97 25.19 15.72
C GLN A 55 -4.45 24.25 16.84
N ALA A 56 -5.54 23.51 16.60
CA ALA A 56 -6.02 22.53 17.56
C ALA A 56 -5.09 21.31 17.64
N LEU A 57 -4.58 20.84 16.49
CA LEU A 57 -3.60 19.75 16.41
C LEU A 57 -2.28 20.14 17.06
N GLU A 58 -1.76 21.35 16.81
CA GLU A 58 -0.55 21.90 17.43
C GLU A 58 -0.63 21.93 18.95
N ARG A 59 -1.78 22.35 19.48
CA ARG A 59 -2.01 22.37 20.94
C ARG A 59 -2.09 20.97 21.56
N GLY A 60 -2.52 19.97 20.78
CA GLY A 60 -2.63 18.57 21.23
C GLY A 60 -1.37 17.76 21.01
N SER A 61 -0.48 18.20 20.13
CA SER A 61 0.77 17.53 19.75
C SER A 61 1.96 18.27 20.37
N GLY A 62 2.84 17.55 21.03
CA GLY A 62 4.11 18.14 21.52
C GLY A 62 5.15 18.39 20.41
N ASP A 63 4.87 17.98 19.16
CA ASP A 63 5.80 18.07 18.04
C ASP A 63 5.15 18.79 16.85
N ILE A 64 5.39 20.10 16.76
CA ILE A 64 4.88 20.98 15.72
C ILE A 64 5.50 20.67 14.35
N ASP A 65 6.77 20.24 14.31
CA ASP A 65 7.50 19.97 13.08
C ASP A 65 6.88 18.84 12.25
N ILE A 66 6.33 17.82 12.92
CA ILE A 66 5.63 16.71 12.22
C ILE A 66 4.34 17.21 11.58
N LEU A 67 3.56 18.04 12.27
CA LEU A 67 2.27 18.49 11.77
C LEU A 67 2.42 19.48 10.62
N ASP A 68 3.24 20.52 10.79
CA ASP A 68 3.35 21.59 9.80
C ASP A 68 4.08 21.14 8.53
N LYS A 69 5.19 20.43 8.67
CA LYS A 69 6.02 20.03 7.53
C LYS A 69 5.52 18.75 6.89
N HIS A 70 5.12 17.78 7.68
CA HIS A 70 4.72 16.47 7.17
C HIS A 70 3.38 16.54 6.43
N LEU A 71 2.36 17.15 7.04
CA LEU A 71 1.06 17.30 6.41
C LEU A 71 1.11 18.16 5.14
N ALA A 72 1.87 19.27 5.16
CA ALA A 72 2.05 20.11 3.98
C ALA A 72 2.80 19.36 2.86
N ASN A 73 3.81 18.54 3.20
CA ASN A 73 4.53 17.72 2.23
C ASN A 73 3.64 16.62 1.65
N GLU A 74 2.86 15.92 2.48
CA GLU A 74 1.92 14.91 2.03
C GLU A 74 0.89 15.49 1.07
N GLN A 75 0.34 16.64 1.39
CA GLN A 75 -0.61 17.33 0.50
C GLN A 75 0.03 17.77 -0.82
N ALA A 76 1.29 18.24 -0.79
CA ALA A 76 2.00 18.64 -2.00
C ALA A 76 2.36 17.47 -2.91
N ILE A 77 2.65 16.29 -2.32
CA ILE A 77 2.98 15.06 -3.07
C ILE A 77 1.71 14.38 -3.60
N ASN A 78 0.63 14.43 -2.83
CA ASN A 78 -0.64 13.76 -3.11
C ASN A 78 -1.74 14.78 -3.45
N ALA A 79 -1.48 15.66 -4.42
CA ALA A 79 -2.42 16.73 -4.80
C ALA A 79 -3.84 16.21 -5.15
N ASP A 80 -3.93 14.97 -5.61
CA ASP A 80 -5.20 14.30 -5.93
C ASP A 80 -5.83 13.56 -4.73
N SER A 81 -5.19 13.61 -3.55
CA SER A 81 -5.64 12.94 -2.34
C SER A 81 -5.72 13.94 -1.18
N PRO A 82 -6.85 14.64 -1.02
CA PRO A 82 -7.01 15.65 0.01
C PRO A 82 -6.97 15.05 1.41
N LEU A 83 -6.59 15.86 2.40
CA LEU A 83 -6.66 15.49 3.82
C LEU A 83 -8.13 15.51 4.27
N VAL A 84 -8.70 14.34 4.54
CA VAL A 84 -10.12 14.18 4.88
C VAL A 84 -10.31 14.11 6.38
N LEU A 85 -11.21 14.95 6.89
CA LEU A 85 -11.59 15.00 8.29
C LEU A 85 -12.72 14.00 8.62
N GLY A 86 -12.84 13.67 9.90
CA GLY A 86 -13.92 12.84 10.42
C GLY A 86 -13.60 11.34 10.45
N ASN A 87 -12.36 10.95 10.15
CA ASN A 87 -11.91 9.57 10.26
C ASN A 87 -11.84 9.15 11.74
N LYS A 88 -12.30 7.92 12.02
CA LYS A 88 -12.12 7.26 13.30
C LYS A 88 -11.06 6.18 13.14
N LEU A 89 -9.96 6.32 13.86
CA LEU A 89 -8.88 5.35 13.88
C LEU A 89 -8.89 4.54 15.17
N THR A 90 -8.66 3.24 15.06
CA THR A 90 -8.49 2.33 16.18
C THR A 90 -7.24 1.50 15.95
N LEU A 91 -6.27 1.60 16.85
CA LEU A 91 -5.06 0.78 16.81
C LEU A 91 -5.38 -0.63 17.32
N LEU A 92 -5.12 -1.65 16.51
CA LEU A 92 -5.21 -3.05 16.87
C LEU A 92 -3.79 -3.61 17.02
N GLN A 93 -3.44 -4.05 18.24
CA GLN A 93 -2.04 -4.35 18.59
C GLN A 93 -1.61 -5.79 18.28
N ASP A 94 -2.57 -6.71 18.14
CA ASP A 94 -2.26 -8.12 17.93
C ASP A 94 -3.21 -8.81 16.93
N GLY A 95 -2.87 -10.05 16.58
CA GLY A 95 -3.67 -10.86 15.67
C GLY A 95 -5.10 -11.13 16.16
N PRO A 96 -5.30 -11.58 17.41
CA PRO A 96 -6.63 -11.83 17.95
C PRO A 96 -7.57 -10.60 17.89
N ALA A 97 -7.09 -9.43 18.30
CA ALA A 97 -7.86 -8.19 18.23
C ALA A 97 -8.15 -7.80 16.77
N THR A 98 -7.16 -7.95 15.88
CA THR A 98 -7.31 -7.69 14.45
C THR A 98 -8.34 -8.61 13.81
N TYR A 99 -8.26 -9.92 14.03
CA TYR A 99 -9.22 -10.86 13.47
C TYR A 99 -10.63 -10.63 14.01
N ALA A 100 -10.77 -10.34 15.31
CA ALA A 100 -12.07 -10.00 15.90
C ALA A 100 -12.71 -8.79 15.21
N ALA A 101 -11.92 -7.73 14.97
CA ALA A 101 -12.37 -6.53 14.25
C ALA A 101 -12.74 -6.84 12.79
N MET A 102 -11.90 -7.62 12.07
CA MET A 102 -12.17 -8.01 10.69
C MET A 102 -13.45 -8.84 10.58
N PHE A 103 -13.65 -9.81 11.47
CA PHE A 103 -14.90 -10.59 11.53
C PHE A 103 -16.11 -9.72 11.82
N ALA A 104 -15.98 -8.70 12.69
CA ALA A 104 -17.07 -7.76 12.96
C ALA A 104 -17.44 -6.98 11.69
N VAL A 105 -16.48 -6.36 11.02
CA VAL A 105 -16.70 -5.64 9.75
C VAL A 105 -17.39 -6.53 8.72
N MET A 106 -16.91 -7.75 8.51
CA MET A 106 -17.54 -8.68 7.56
C MET A 106 -18.95 -9.06 7.96
N ARG A 107 -19.26 -9.28 9.26
CA ARG A 107 -20.61 -9.60 9.71
C ARG A 107 -21.58 -8.45 9.52
N GLU A 108 -21.12 -7.22 9.72
CA GLU A 108 -21.92 -6.00 9.62
C GLU A 108 -22.14 -5.54 8.18
N ALA A 109 -21.25 -5.90 7.25
CA ALA A 109 -21.31 -5.51 5.85
C ALA A 109 -22.65 -5.85 5.20
N ARG A 110 -23.23 -4.89 4.47
CA ARG A 110 -24.54 -4.97 3.80
C ARG A 110 -24.47 -4.65 2.31
N ASP A 111 -23.45 -3.91 1.90
CA ASP A 111 -23.29 -3.44 0.52
C ASP A 111 -22.21 -4.23 -0.21
N HIS A 112 -20.99 -4.30 0.32
CA HIS A 112 -19.91 -5.06 -0.29
C HIS A 112 -18.78 -5.42 0.69
N ILE A 113 -17.97 -6.42 0.33
CA ILE A 113 -16.73 -6.79 1.03
C ILE A 113 -15.59 -6.92 0.01
N HIS A 114 -14.49 -6.19 0.24
CA HIS A 114 -13.24 -6.35 -0.49
C HIS A 114 -12.14 -6.79 0.47
N LEU A 115 -11.54 -7.94 0.19
CA LEU A 115 -10.41 -8.48 0.95
C LEU A 115 -9.18 -8.60 0.04
N GLU A 116 -8.08 -8.00 0.45
CA GLU A 116 -6.79 -8.10 -0.20
C GLU A 116 -5.77 -8.60 0.81
N THR A 117 -5.05 -9.68 0.47
CA THR A 117 -4.09 -10.28 1.39
C THR A 117 -2.92 -10.94 0.66
N TYR A 118 -1.75 -10.93 1.31
CA TYR A 118 -0.58 -11.65 0.82
C TYR A 118 -0.70 -13.15 1.05
N ILE A 119 -1.10 -13.56 2.25
CA ILE A 119 -1.28 -14.95 2.65
C ILE A 119 -2.76 -15.20 2.99
N PHE A 120 -3.33 -16.23 2.41
CA PHE A 120 -4.61 -16.78 2.81
C PHE A 120 -4.46 -18.30 2.93
N ALA A 121 -4.19 -18.77 4.14
CA ALA A 121 -3.92 -20.17 4.40
C ALA A 121 -5.22 -20.99 4.55
N ASP A 122 -5.14 -22.29 4.25
CA ASP A 122 -6.22 -23.24 4.51
C ASP A 122 -6.04 -23.84 5.92
N ASP A 123 -6.13 -22.95 6.92
CA ASP A 123 -6.08 -23.27 8.35
C ASP A 123 -7.39 -22.89 9.06
N ASP A 124 -7.46 -23.10 10.36
CA ASP A 124 -8.68 -22.82 11.15
C ASP A 124 -9.16 -21.38 11.00
N VAL A 125 -8.24 -20.41 10.91
CA VAL A 125 -8.59 -18.99 10.73
C VAL A 125 -9.04 -18.73 9.31
N GLY A 126 -8.30 -19.22 8.32
CA GLY A 126 -8.65 -19.10 6.91
C GLY A 126 -10.00 -19.73 6.57
N GLN A 127 -10.31 -20.88 7.17
CA GLN A 127 -11.62 -21.53 7.02
C GLN A 127 -12.75 -20.65 7.59
N GLN A 128 -12.57 -20.04 8.77
CA GLN A 128 -13.56 -19.11 9.34
C GLN A 128 -13.80 -17.90 8.43
N PHE A 129 -12.73 -17.31 7.87
CA PHE A 129 -12.87 -16.26 6.87
C PHE A 129 -13.64 -16.74 5.64
N ALA A 130 -13.24 -17.88 5.09
CA ALA A 130 -13.88 -18.44 3.90
C ALA A 130 -15.36 -18.70 4.07
N GLU A 131 -15.75 -19.30 5.20
CA GLU A 131 -17.17 -19.57 5.54
C GLU A 131 -17.97 -18.29 5.67
N LEU A 132 -17.45 -17.28 6.35
CA LEU A 132 -18.15 -16.01 6.52
C LEU A 132 -18.29 -15.26 5.19
N LEU A 133 -17.24 -15.23 4.37
CA LEU A 133 -17.30 -14.60 3.04
C LEU A 133 -18.31 -15.31 2.13
N LEU A 134 -18.33 -16.66 2.15
CA LEU A 134 -19.33 -17.45 1.40
C LEU A 134 -20.75 -17.18 1.89
N ALA A 135 -20.97 -17.10 3.20
CA ALA A 135 -22.27 -16.79 3.78
C ALA A 135 -22.74 -15.38 3.38
N LYS A 136 -21.85 -14.38 3.36
CA LYS A 136 -22.16 -13.03 2.92
C LYS A 136 -22.50 -12.97 1.44
N GLN A 137 -21.70 -13.63 0.60
CA GLN A 137 -21.97 -13.73 -0.84
C GLN A 137 -23.32 -14.41 -1.11
N ALA A 138 -23.62 -15.50 -0.44
CA ALA A 138 -24.92 -16.19 -0.55
C ALA A 138 -26.07 -15.33 -0.04
N GLY A 139 -25.82 -14.45 0.94
CA GLY A 139 -26.78 -13.46 1.45
C GLY A 139 -26.97 -12.22 0.58
N GLY A 140 -26.32 -12.17 -0.60
CA GLY A 140 -26.48 -11.07 -1.56
C GLY A 140 -25.51 -9.90 -1.35
N VAL A 141 -24.51 -10.01 -0.46
CA VAL A 141 -23.43 -9.03 -0.31
C VAL A 141 -22.28 -9.43 -1.24
N PRO A 142 -21.97 -8.65 -2.29
CA PRO A 142 -20.88 -8.96 -3.21
C PRO A 142 -19.54 -9.02 -2.49
N VAL A 143 -18.77 -10.08 -2.76
CA VAL A 143 -17.45 -10.29 -2.17
C VAL A 143 -16.39 -10.38 -3.25
N SER A 144 -15.30 -9.62 -3.06
CA SER A 144 -14.10 -9.68 -3.90
C SER A 144 -12.88 -10.01 -3.05
N LEU A 145 -12.06 -10.95 -3.51
CA LEU A 145 -10.84 -11.39 -2.87
C LEU A 145 -9.66 -11.27 -3.83
N ILE A 146 -8.60 -10.60 -3.40
CA ILE A 146 -7.30 -10.62 -4.08
C ILE A 146 -6.29 -11.30 -3.16
N TYR A 147 -5.57 -12.29 -3.69
CA TYR A 147 -4.49 -12.95 -2.98
C TYR A 147 -3.22 -13.04 -3.83
N ASP A 148 -2.06 -12.98 -3.17
CA ASP A 148 -0.76 -13.13 -3.87
C ASP A 148 -0.45 -14.60 -4.14
N SER A 149 -0.04 -14.92 -5.36
CA SER A 149 0.26 -16.28 -5.79
C SER A 149 1.42 -16.92 -5.00
N VAL A 150 2.47 -16.15 -4.68
CA VAL A 150 3.62 -16.66 -3.90
C VAL A 150 3.25 -16.80 -2.43
N GLY A 151 2.55 -15.85 -1.87
CA GLY A 151 2.10 -15.90 -0.47
C GLY A 151 1.18 -17.08 -0.18
N CYS A 152 0.46 -17.56 -1.21
CA CYS A 152 -0.49 -18.67 -1.10
C CYS A 152 -0.02 -19.97 -1.75
N LEU A 153 1.28 -20.17 -2.01
CA LEU A 153 1.82 -21.38 -2.63
C LEU A 153 1.46 -22.67 -1.87
N ASN A 154 1.35 -22.59 -0.56
CA ASN A 154 1.01 -23.75 0.29
C ASN A 154 -0.50 -23.94 0.50
N THR A 155 -1.32 -23.02 -0.03
CA THR A 155 -2.78 -23.13 0.07
C THR A 155 -3.32 -23.97 -1.09
N PRO A 156 -4.06 -25.05 -0.81
CA PRO A 156 -4.60 -25.91 -1.86
C PRO A 156 -5.47 -25.13 -2.83
N ARG A 157 -5.31 -25.37 -4.11
CA ARG A 157 -6.11 -24.71 -5.16
C ARG A 157 -7.61 -24.89 -4.94
N ALA A 158 -8.02 -26.06 -4.45
CA ALA A 158 -9.40 -26.38 -4.12
C ALA A 158 -10.02 -25.41 -3.11
N PHE A 159 -9.23 -24.81 -2.21
CA PHE A 159 -9.69 -23.78 -1.28
C PHE A 159 -10.24 -22.56 -2.04
N PHE A 160 -9.46 -22.02 -2.98
CA PHE A 160 -9.91 -20.88 -3.80
C PHE A 160 -11.00 -21.26 -4.79
N ASP A 161 -10.97 -22.48 -5.32
CA ASP A 161 -12.01 -22.96 -6.25
C ASP A 161 -13.37 -23.08 -5.54
N ARG A 162 -13.39 -23.45 -4.25
CA ARG A 162 -14.59 -23.40 -3.40
C ARG A 162 -15.17 -21.99 -3.28
N LEU A 163 -14.30 -20.99 -3.08
CA LEU A 163 -14.73 -19.58 -2.99
C LEU A 163 -15.32 -19.11 -4.33
N ARG A 164 -14.67 -19.43 -5.44
CA ARG A 164 -15.17 -19.11 -6.79
C ARG A 164 -16.51 -19.78 -7.07
N ALA A 165 -16.64 -21.06 -6.73
CA ALA A 165 -17.89 -21.82 -6.90
C ALA A 165 -19.02 -21.23 -6.07
N GLY A 166 -18.72 -20.62 -4.91
CA GLY A 166 -19.67 -19.89 -4.09
C GLY A 166 -20.01 -18.48 -4.61
N GLY A 167 -19.49 -18.07 -5.77
CA GLY A 167 -19.80 -16.79 -6.39
C GLY A 167 -18.89 -15.63 -6.01
N ILE A 168 -17.87 -15.85 -5.18
CA ILE A 168 -16.89 -14.83 -4.79
C ILE A 168 -15.99 -14.51 -6.01
N GLN A 169 -15.78 -13.24 -6.28
CA GLN A 169 -14.80 -12.78 -7.27
C GLN A 169 -13.38 -12.96 -6.72
N VAL A 170 -12.66 -13.97 -7.18
CA VAL A 170 -11.31 -14.30 -6.67
C VAL A 170 -10.27 -14.04 -7.73
N LEU A 171 -9.37 -13.09 -7.46
CA LEU A 171 -8.22 -12.75 -8.30
C LEU A 171 -6.92 -13.27 -7.68
N GLU A 172 -6.19 -14.10 -8.42
CA GLU A 172 -4.81 -14.46 -8.10
C GLU A 172 -3.88 -13.39 -8.66
N PHE A 173 -3.20 -12.66 -7.76
CA PHE A 173 -2.25 -11.63 -8.17
C PHE A 173 -0.91 -12.26 -8.59
N ASN A 174 -0.43 -11.87 -9.75
CA ASN A 174 0.83 -12.27 -10.36
C ASN A 174 1.12 -13.79 -10.26
N PRO A 175 0.33 -14.62 -10.98
CA PRO A 175 0.45 -16.06 -10.96
C PRO A 175 1.88 -16.54 -11.19
N VAL A 176 2.35 -17.51 -10.40
CA VAL A 176 3.69 -18.08 -10.55
C VAL A 176 3.86 -18.80 -11.89
N ASN A 177 2.76 -19.34 -12.45
CA ASN A 177 2.78 -19.95 -13.78
C ASN A 177 2.78 -18.88 -14.88
N PRO A 178 3.89 -18.69 -15.62
CA PRO A 178 4.00 -17.66 -16.67
C PRO A 178 3.05 -17.86 -17.84
N LEU A 179 2.48 -19.06 -18.00
CA LEU A 179 1.52 -19.35 -19.07
C LEU A 179 0.13 -18.78 -18.77
N VAL A 180 -0.16 -18.43 -17.52
CA VAL A 180 -1.43 -17.85 -17.08
C VAL A 180 -1.33 -16.34 -16.91
N GLY A 181 -0.13 -15.80 -16.72
CA GLY A 181 0.12 -14.37 -16.56
C GLY A 181 0.42 -13.65 -17.87
N HIS A 182 0.22 -12.33 -17.89
CA HIS A 182 0.63 -11.50 -19.01
C HIS A 182 2.18 -11.43 -19.09
N LEU A 183 2.78 -12.11 -20.06
CA LEU A 183 4.22 -12.26 -20.26
C LEU A 183 5.04 -10.95 -20.26
N LYS A 184 4.41 -9.80 -20.56
CA LYS A 184 5.09 -8.50 -20.66
C LYS A 184 5.33 -7.80 -19.30
N THR A 185 4.58 -8.16 -18.27
CA THR A 185 4.61 -7.53 -16.93
C THR A 185 4.95 -8.52 -15.83
N TRP A 186 5.22 -9.80 -16.20
CA TRP A 186 5.52 -10.83 -15.21
C TRP A 186 6.90 -10.61 -14.59
N GLY A 187 6.93 -10.49 -13.28
CA GLY A 187 8.17 -10.37 -12.50
C GLY A 187 8.01 -11.10 -11.17
N LEU A 188 8.91 -12.04 -10.87
CA LEU A 188 8.90 -12.79 -9.61
C LEU A 188 8.86 -11.91 -8.37
N ASN A 189 9.44 -10.71 -8.46
CA ASN A 189 9.59 -9.78 -7.35
C ASN A 189 8.44 -8.77 -7.22
N ASN A 190 7.50 -8.76 -8.17
CA ASN A 190 6.33 -7.90 -8.08
C ASN A 190 5.23 -8.62 -7.31
N ARG A 191 5.12 -8.35 -6.01
CA ARG A 191 4.20 -9.04 -5.08
C ARG A 191 3.22 -8.07 -4.45
N GLU A 192 1.99 -8.54 -4.24
CA GLU A 192 0.97 -7.81 -3.51
C GLU A 192 1.11 -8.11 -2.02
N HIS A 193 1.62 -7.14 -1.27
CA HIS A 193 1.87 -7.31 0.17
C HIS A 193 0.90 -6.51 1.05
N ARG A 194 -0.12 -5.91 0.45
CA ARG A 194 -1.19 -5.24 1.21
C ARG A 194 -2.06 -6.26 1.93
N LYS A 195 -2.56 -5.90 3.10
CA LYS A 195 -3.55 -6.63 3.88
C LYS A 195 -4.65 -5.62 4.20
N GLN A 196 -5.71 -5.65 3.42
CA GLN A 196 -6.82 -4.70 3.52
C GLN A 196 -8.14 -5.45 3.55
N LEU A 197 -9.03 -5.00 4.40
CA LEU A 197 -10.41 -5.40 4.41
C LEU A 197 -11.28 -4.13 4.39
N VAL A 198 -12.14 -4.03 3.41
CA VAL A 198 -13.12 -2.95 3.28
C VAL A 198 -14.51 -3.58 3.31
N GLY A 199 -15.38 -3.05 4.15
CA GLY A 199 -16.80 -3.37 4.17
C GLY A 199 -17.60 -2.07 4.17
N ASP A 200 -18.51 -1.94 3.21
CA ASP A 200 -19.44 -0.81 3.07
C ASP A 200 -18.72 0.58 3.07
N GLY A 201 -17.55 0.67 2.42
CA GLY A 201 -16.70 1.85 2.39
C GLY A 201 -17.07 2.89 1.35
#